data_de46b4b9b489aeda94e8fc6e03b7f13a
#
_entry.id   de46b4b9b489aeda94e8fc6e03b7f13a
#
_cell.length_a   1.000
_cell.length_b   1.000
_cell.length_c   1.000
_cell.angle_alpha   90.00
_cell.angle_beta   90.00
_cell.angle_gamma   90.00
#
_symmetry.space_group_name_H-M   'P 1'
#
loop_
_entity.id
_entity.type
_entity.pdbx_description
1 polymer ?
#
loop_
_entity_poly.entity_id
_entity_poly.type
_entity_poly.pdbx_seq_one_letter_code
_entity_poly.pdbx_strand_id
1 'polypeptide(L)'
;YRDLPLLVNQWCNVMRWEMRTRLFLRTAEFLWQEGHTAHATREEAEERARQMLKVYADFAENYMAVPVVQGVKSETERFAGALDTYTIEAMMQDGKALQSGTSHFLGQNFGKAFDVQFLNKENKPEYAWATSWGVSTRLMGALIMTHSDDNGLVLPPALAPIQVVIIPIGKPAQMEQLDAKATEIMNNLKAMGVSVKYDNADNKRPGFKFADYELKGVPVRLVLGARDLEQGLVEVMRRDTLEKENVAVEGIEQYIKNLLDEIQQNIFKKAKDARDARIYECDNYEEFKERVKDGGFFLCHWDGTAETEAKIKEDTQATIRCVPFGVEQTPGVDMVSGKPSVARVLIARSY
;
A
#
# COMPACT_ATOMS: atom_id res chain seq x y z
N TYR A 1 5.58 -12.33 -34.45
CA TYR A 1 6.55 -12.31 -33.34
C TYR A 1 7.33 -11.00 -33.24
N ARG A 2 7.44 -10.24 -34.37
CA ARG A 2 8.19 -8.97 -34.38
C ARG A 2 7.52 -7.84 -33.62
N ASP A 3 6.21 -7.92 -33.42
CA ASP A 3 5.40 -6.92 -32.72
C ASP A 3 5.24 -7.23 -31.22
N LEU A 4 5.80 -8.35 -30.76
CA LEU A 4 5.76 -8.77 -29.37
C LEU A 4 7.08 -8.47 -28.64
N PRO A 5 7.04 -8.15 -27.34
CA PRO A 5 5.83 -8.09 -26.50
C PRO A 5 4.99 -6.83 -26.79
N LEU A 6 3.66 -6.98 -26.77
CA LEU A 6 2.74 -5.86 -26.78
C LEU A 6 2.42 -5.49 -25.32
N LEU A 7 2.67 -4.26 -24.96
CA LEU A 7 2.49 -3.76 -23.59
C LEU A 7 1.49 -2.60 -23.61
N VAL A 8 0.36 -2.78 -22.96
CA VAL A 8 -0.70 -1.76 -22.88
C VAL A 8 -0.99 -1.44 -21.42
N ASN A 9 -1.12 -0.17 -21.12
CA ASN A 9 -1.50 0.31 -19.79
C ASN A 9 -2.55 1.40 -19.92
N GLN A 10 -3.52 1.42 -19.03
CA GLN A 10 -4.55 2.44 -18.99
C GLN A 10 -4.79 2.94 -17.56
N TRP A 11 -5.12 4.22 -17.48
CA TRP A 11 -5.69 4.86 -16.31
C TRP A 11 -7.14 5.17 -16.64
N CYS A 12 -8.06 4.53 -15.96
CA CYS A 12 -9.47 4.66 -16.28
C CYS A 12 -10.35 4.45 -15.03
N ASN A 13 -11.65 4.68 -15.20
CA ASN A 13 -12.64 4.32 -14.21
C ASN A 13 -13.33 3.00 -14.58
N VAL A 14 -13.85 2.34 -13.56
CA VAL A 14 -14.63 1.11 -13.68
C VAL A 14 -15.92 1.26 -12.92
N MET A 15 -17.01 0.87 -13.54
CA MET A 15 -18.31 0.75 -12.90
C MET A 15 -18.65 -0.74 -12.72
N ARG A 16 -19.00 -1.11 -11.50
CA ARG A 16 -19.45 -2.46 -11.15
C ARG A 16 -20.69 -2.37 -10.26
N TRP A 17 -21.60 -3.28 -10.43
CA TRP A 17 -22.68 -3.42 -9.48
C TRP A 17 -22.13 -3.94 -8.15
N GLU A 18 -22.37 -3.21 -7.05
CA GLU A 18 -21.92 -3.56 -5.71
C GLU A 18 -23.09 -3.45 -4.73
N MET A 19 -23.45 -4.57 -4.11
CA MET A 19 -24.58 -4.63 -3.18
C MET A 19 -24.27 -3.93 -1.85
N ARG A 20 -23.03 -4.05 -1.37
CA ARG A 20 -22.59 -3.51 -0.08
C ARG A 20 -21.33 -2.67 -0.27
N THR A 21 -21.53 -1.39 -0.49
CA THR A 21 -20.42 -0.45 -0.65
C THR A 21 -19.67 -0.24 0.66
N ARG A 22 -18.35 -0.05 0.56
CA ARG A 22 -17.45 0.38 1.63
C ARG A 22 -16.50 1.41 1.06
N LEU A 23 -16.39 2.56 1.71
CA LEU A 23 -15.55 3.66 1.25
C LEU A 23 -14.14 3.18 0.87
N PHE A 24 -13.68 3.54 -0.32
CA PHE A 24 -12.44 3.13 -0.98
C PHE A 24 -12.27 1.62 -1.24
N LEU A 25 -12.82 0.75 -0.41
CA LEU A 25 -12.56 -0.70 -0.49
C LEU A 25 -13.47 -1.42 -1.48
N ARG A 26 -14.76 -1.05 -1.48
CA ARG A 26 -15.78 -1.60 -2.39
C ARG A 26 -16.73 -0.47 -2.79
N THR A 27 -16.55 0.06 -3.97
CA THR A 27 -17.38 1.13 -4.53
C THR A 27 -17.96 0.70 -5.87
N ALA A 28 -19.12 1.23 -6.20
CA ALA A 28 -19.79 0.95 -7.48
C ALA A 28 -19.00 1.55 -8.66
N GLU A 29 -18.30 2.65 -8.43
CA GLU A 29 -17.37 3.26 -9.38
C GLU A 29 -16.04 3.53 -8.68
N PHE A 30 -14.93 3.25 -9.36
CA PHE A 30 -13.60 3.47 -8.85
C PHE A 30 -12.60 3.72 -9.98
N LEU A 31 -11.54 4.45 -9.64
CA LEU A 31 -10.40 4.66 -10.52
C LEU A 31 -9.38 3.54 -10.31
N TRP A 32 -8.75 3.12 -11.39
CA TRP A 32 -7.68 2.15 -11.36
C TRP A 32 -6.61 2.39 -12.42
N GLN A 33 -5.50 1.76 -12.22
CA GLN A 33 -4.49 1.50 -13.23
C GLN A 33 -4.61 0.03 -13.60
N GLU A 34 -4.64 -0.28 -14.87
CA GLU A 34 -4.72 -1.63 -15.41
C GLU A 34 -3.77 -1.80 -16.58
N GLY A 35 -3.01 -2.88 -16.58
CA GLY A 35 -2.15 -3.25 -17.69
C GLY A 35 -2.53 -4.59 -18.28
N HIS A 36 -2.35 -4.70 -19.59
CA HIS A 36 -2.54 -5.92 -20.36
C HIS A 36 -1.35 -6.11 -21.29
N THR A 37 -0.82 -7.32 -21.34
CA THR A 37 0.35 -7.60 -22.18
C THR A 37 0.16 -8.89 -22.94
N ALA A 38 0.79 -8.96 -24.13
CA ALA A 38 0.85 -10.16 -24.94
C ALA A 38 2.32 -10.47 -25.28
N HIS A 39 2.68 -11.75 -25.22
CA HIS A 39 4.03 -12.26 -25.37
C HIS A 39 4.09 -13.46 -26.30
N ALA A 40 5.27 -13.69 -26.88
CA ALA A 40 5.49 -14.83 -27.76
C ALA A 40 5.69 -16.13 -26.97
N THR A 41 6.21 -16.07 -25.74
CA THR A 41 6.50 -17.26 -24.95
C THR A 41 5.85 -17.21 -23.55
N ARG A 42 5.71 -18.38 -22.97
CA ARG A 42 5.21 -18.55 -21.59
C ARG A 42 6.11 -17.84 -20.59
N GLU A 43 7.40 -18.05 -20.74
CA GLU A 43 8.43 -17.53 -19.82
C GLU A 43 8.42 -16.01 -19.76
N GLU A 44 8.35 -15.35 -20.93
CA GLU A 44 8.25 -13.88 -21.00
C GLU A 44 7.00 -13.34 -20.31
N ALA A 45 5.85 -13.98 -20.50
CA ALA A 45 4.60 -13.57 -19.89
C ALA A 45 4.62 -13.80 -18.36
N GLU A 46 5.10 -14.94 -17.88
CA GLU A 46 5.20 -15.23 -16.46
C GLU A 46 6.18 -14.28 -15.75
N GLU A 47 7.34 -14.02 -16.36
CA GLU A 47 8.31 -13.04 -15.88
C GLU A 47 7.69 -11.65 -15.77
N ARG A 48 6.92 -11.22 -16.76
CA ARG A 48 6.19 -9.94 -16.73
C ARG A 48 5.18 -9.88 -15.60
N ALA A 49 4.40 -10.93 -15.40
CA ALA A 49 3.43 -10.96 -14.30
C ALA A 49 4.12 -10.84 -12.92
N ARG A 50 5.23 -11.55 -12.73
CA ARG A 50 6.04 -11.46 -11.49
C ARG A 50 6.72 -10.09 -11.33
N GLN A 51 7.21 -9.49 -12.42
CA GLN A 51 7.79 -8.15 -12.41
C GLN A 51 6.77 -7.11 -11.95
N MET A 52 5.54 -7.18 -12.44
CA MET A 52 4.50 -6.22 -12.06
C MET A 52 4.03 -6.39 -10.62
N LEU A 53 4.02 -7.62 -10.09
CA LEU A 53 3.81 -7.83 -8.66
C LEU A 53 4.88 -7.11 -7.82
N LYS A 54 6.15 -7.20 -8.22
CA LYS A 54 7.26 -6.50 -7.54
C LYS A 54 7.11 -4.99 -7.59
N VAL A 55 6.67 -4.43 -8.73
CA VAL A 55 6.39 -2.99 -8.85
C VAL A 55 5.31 -2.56 -7.87
N TYR A 56 4.24 -3.34 -7.71
CA TYR A 56 3.18 -3.03 -6.76
C TYR A 56 3.64 -3.17 -5.31
N ALA A 57 4.46 -4.19 -5.00
CA ALA A 57 5.05 -4.35 -3.68
C ALA A 57 6.00 -3.19 -3.35
N ASP A 58 6.85 -2.79 -4.29
CA ASP A 58 7.75 -1.65 -4.14
C ASP A 58 6.97 -0.34 -3.87
N PHE A 59 5.91 -0.09 -4.63
CA PHE A 59 5.04 1.06 -4.41
C PHE A 59 4.38 1.03 -3.01
N ALA A 60 3.84 -0.13 -2.62
CA ALA A 60 3.22 -0.28 -1.31
C ALA A 60 4.22 -0.04 -0.17
N GLU A 61 5.42 -0.59 -0.23
CA GLU A 61 6.39 -0.55 0.86
C GLU A 61 7.19 0.77 0.89
N ASN A 62 7.71 1.22 -0.26
CA ASN A 62 8.62 2.35 -0.31
C ASN A 62 7.91 3.71 -0.45
N TYR A 63 6.72 3.76 -1.05
CA TYR A 63 5.95 5.00 -1.19
C TYR A 63 4.81 5.09 -0.18
N MET A 64 3.97 4.06 -0.08
CA MET A 64 2.86 4.04 0.86
C MET A 64 3.28 3.71 2.30
N ALA A 65 4.51 3.21 2.50
CA ALA A 65 4.99 2.67 3.77
C ALA A 65 4.10 1.55 4.34
N VAL A 66 3.44 0.79 3.48
CA VAL A 66 2.55 -0.33 3.83
C VAL A 66 3.28 -1.64 3.58
N PRO A 67 3.65 -2.39 4.62
CA PRO A 67 4.30 -3.68 4.48
C PRO A 67 3.31 -4.71 3.94
N VAL A 68 3.72 -5.47 2.92
CA VAL A 68 2.88 -6.47 2.25
C VAL A 68 3.49 -7.86 2.27
N VAL A 69 2.63 -8.89 2.21
CA VAL A 69 3.02 -10.26 1.94
C VAL A 69 2.73 -10.56 0.47
N GLN A 70 3.75 -11.00 -0.24
CA GLN A 70 3.63 -11.42 -1.64
C GLN A 70 3.42 -12.94 -1.72
N GLY A 71 2.56 -13.38 -2.62
CA GLY A 71 2.32 -14.81 -2.81
C GLY A 71 1.48 -15.12 -4.04
N VAL A 72 1.20 -16.40 -4.24
CA VAL A 72 0.32 -16.90 -5.29
C VAL A 72 -1.02 -17.36 -4.67
N LYS A 73 -2.12 -17.04 -5.32
CA LYS A 73 -3.48 -17.44 -4.90
C LYS A 73 -3.68 -18.95 -5.06
N SER A 74 -4.52 -19.54 -4.19
CA SER A 74 -5.07 -20.86 -4.39
C SER A 74 -5.89 -20.92 -5.69
N GLU A 75 -6.18 -22.11 -6.17
CA GLU A 75 -6.95 -22.28 -7.40
C GLU A 75 -8.37 -21.70 -7.29
N THR A 76 -8.99 -21.81 -6.13
CA THR A 76 -10.34 -21.28 -5.84
C THR A 76 -10.41 -19.77 -5.70
N GLU A 77 -9.33 -19.12 -5.25
CA GLU A 77 -9.22 -17.67 -5.07
C GLU A 77 -8.52 -16.97 -6.26
N ARG A 78 -8.12 -17.74 -7.25
CA ARG A 78 -7.47 -17.28 -8.48
C ARG A 78 -8.44 -16.49 -9.35
N PHE A 79 -7.93 -15.52 -10.11
CA PHE A 79 -8.73 -14.84 -11.13
C PHE A 79 -9.23 -15.85 -12.18
N ALA A 80 -10.54 -15.81 -12.47
CA ALA A 80 -11.16 -16.73 -13.42
C ALA A 80 -10.49 -16.62 -14.80
N GLY A 81 -9.98 -17.74 -15.30
CA GLY A 81 -9.27 -17.83 -16.58
C GLY A 81 -7.76 -17.62 -16.49
N ALA A 82 -7.20 -17.22 -15.33
CA ALA A 82 -5.76 -17.18 -15.15
C ALA A 82 -5.17 -18.57 -14.84
N LEU A 83 -3.94 -18.80 -15.27
CA LEU A 83 -3.14 -19.95 -14.82
C LEU A 83 -2.60 -19.72 -13.41
N ASP A 84 -2.12 -18.49 -13.13
CA ASP A 84 -1.69 -18.06 -11.82
C ASP A 84 -2.16 -16.63 -11.54
N THR A 85 -2.48 -16.36 -10.29
CA THR A 85 -2.75 -15.01 -9.77
C THR A 85 -1.79 -14.73 -8.63
N TYR A 86 -0.92 -13.77 -8.83
CA TYR A 86 -0.02 -13.23 -7.80
C TYR A 86 -0.70 -12.08 -7.07
N THR A 87 -0.44 -11.95 -5.78
CA THR A 87 -1.09 -10.94 -4.92
C THR A 87 -0.10 -10.29 -3.96
N ILE A 88 -0.41 -9.05 -3.58
CA ILE A 88 0.14 -8.39 -2.39
C ILE A 88 -0.97 -8.24 -1.36
N GLU A 89 -0.74 -8.76 -0.15
CA GLU A 89 -1.69 -8.74 0.95
C GLU A 89 -1.17 -7.84 2.07
N ALA A 90 -1.93 -6.82 2.43
CA ALA A 90 -1.63 -5.95 3.57
C ALA A 90 -2.47 -6.34 4.80
N MET A 91 -1.99 -6.00 6.00
CA MET A 91 -2.75 -6.13 7.23
C MET A 91 -3.16 -4.74 7.72
N MET A 92 -4.44 -4.55 7.94
CA MET A 92 -4.99 -3.31 8.50
C MET A 92 -4.84 -3.29 10.04
N GLN A 93 -5.06 -2.13 10.67
CA GLN A 93 -4.88 -1.97 12.12
C GLN A 93 -5.77 -2.91 12.95
N ASP A 94 -6.95 -3.28 12.43
CA ASP A 94 -7.85 -4.25 13.08
C ASP A 94 -7.45 -5.72 12.85
N GLY A 95 -6.31 -5.97 12.17
CA GLY A 95 -5.78 -7.30 11.88
C GLY A 95 -6.43 -8.02 10.72
N LYS A 96 -7.32 -7.38 9.96
CA LYS A 96 -7.87 -7.99 8.76
C LYS A 96 -6.96 -7.80 7.55
N ALA A 97 -6.99 -8.78 6.66
CA ALA A 97 -6.28 -8.72 5.40
C ALA A 97 -6.98 -7.79 4.41
N LEU A 98 -6.17 -7.07 3.63
CA LEU A 98 -6.64 -6.34 2.46
C LEU A 98 -5.77 -6.70 1.25
N GLN A 99 -6.39 -7.31 0.23
CA GLN A 99 -5.77 -7.49 -1.07
C GLN A 99 -5.50 -6.13 -1.69
N SER A 100 -4.23 -5.78 -1.85
CA SER A 100 -3.80 -4.44 -2.24
C SER A 100 -3.38 -4.33 -3.70
N GLY A 101 -3.19 -5.44 -4.39
CA GLY A 101 -2.89 -5.48 -5.81
C GLY A 101 -2.75 -6.91 -6.30
N THR A 102 -3.00 -7.11 -7.59
CA THR A 102 -2.87 -8.43 -8.23
C THR A 102 -2.19 -8.33 -9.57
N SER A 103 -1.49 -9.41 -9.93
CA SER A 103 -0.91 -9.62 -11.23
C SER A 103 -1.21 -11.04 -11.70
N HIS A 104 -1.78 -11.17 -12.89
CA HIS A 104 -2.31 -12.42 -13.40
C HIS A 104 -1.46 -12.92 -14.56
N PHE A 105 -0.99 -14.15 -14.46
CA PHE A 105 -0.49 -14.91 -15.59
C PHE A 105 -1.68 -15.63 -16.23
N LEU A 106 -2.18 -15.09 -17.35
CA LEU A 106 -3.38 -15.57 -18.02
C LEU A 106 -3.12 -16.79 -18.91
N GLY A 107 -1.85 -17.08 -19.21
CA GLY A 107 -1.50 -18.10 -20.17
C GLY A 107 -2.05 -17.78 -21.55
N GLN A 108 -2.61 -18.76 -22.23
CA GLN A 108 -3.25 -18.62 -23.54
C GLN A 108 -4.79 -18.69 -23.48
N ASN A 109 -5.38 -18.77 -22.30
CA ASN A 109 -6.82 -19.03 -22.16
C ASN A 109 -7.67 -17.94 -22.85
N PHE A 110 -7.38 -16.67 -22.58
CA PHE A 110 -8.06 -15.56 -23.25
C PHE A 110 -7.64 -15.42 -24.72
N GLY A 111 -6.37 -15.72 -25.04
CA GLY A 111 -5.89 -15.75 -26.41
C GLY A 111 -6.69 -16.72 -27.29
N LYS A 112 -6.97 -17.91 -26.76
CA LYS A 112 -7.79 -18.92 -27.45
C LYS A 112 -9.27 -18.51 -27.53
N ALA A 113 -9.81 -17.94 -26.43
CA ALA A 113 -11.21 -17.54 -26.37
C ALA A 113 -11.54 -16.37 -27.32
N PHE A 114 -10.60 -15.45 -27.53
CA PHE A 114 -10.76 -14.26 -28.37
C PHE A 114 -9.98 -14.32 -29.70
N ASP A 115 -9.39 -15.48 -30.03
CA ASP A 115 -8.60 -15.73 -31.23
C ASP A 115 -7.44 -14.75 -31.42
N VAL A 116 -6.72 -14.45 -30.33
CA VAL A 116 -5.55 -13.55 -30.35
C VAL A 116 -4.30 -14.35 -30.73
N GLN A 117 -3.91 -14.22 -31.99
CA GLN A 117 -2.79 -14.97 -32.57
C GLN A 117 -1.69 -14.03 -33.11
N PHE A 118 -0.51 -14.58 -33.23
CA PHE A 118 0.63 -13.95 -33.90
C PHE A 118 1.33 -14.96 -34.81
N LEU A 119 2.06 -14.49 -35.81
CA LEU A 119 2.91 -15.35 -36.63
C LEU A 119 4.26 -15.56 -35.95
N ASN A 120 4.61 -16.81 -35.69
CA ASN A 120 5.91 -17.16 -35.15
C ASN A 120 7.06 -17.01 -36.20
N LYS A 121 8.27 -17.39 -35.83
CA LYS A 121 9.46 -17.26 -36.73
C LYS A 121 9.34 -18.13 -37.98
N GLU A 122 8.54 -19.20 -37.95
CA GLU A 122 8.27 -20.12 -39.05
C GLU A 122 7.00 -19.75 -39.85
N ASN A 123 6.46 -18.53 -39.64
CA ASN A 123 5.22 -18.03 -40.26
C ASN A 123 3.98 -18.91 -39.95
N LYS A 124 3.96 -19.57 -38.79
CA LYS A 124 2.82 -20.31 -38.33
C LYS A 124 2.06 -19.49 -37.28
N PRO A 125 0.69 -19.54 -37.28
CA PRO A 125 -0.09 -18.87 -36.26
C PRO A 125 0.07 -19.59 -34.92
N GLU A 126 0.27 -18.81 -33.86
CA GLU A 126 0.32 -19.25 -32.47
C GLU A 126 -0.50 -18.32 -31.59
N TYR A 127 -1.14 -18.83 -30.56
CA TYR A 127 -1.83 -18.00 -29.57
C TYR A 127 -0.84 -17.29 -28.68
N ALA A 128 -1.10 -15.99 -28.46
CA ALA A 128 -0.28 -15.19 -27.58
C ALA A 128 -0.42 -15.60 -26.11
N TRP A 129 0.67 -15.50 -25.37
CA TRP A 129 0.69 -15.61 -23.92
C TRP A 129 0.41 -14.25 -23.31
N ALA A 130 -0.53 -14.18 -22.39
CA ALA A 130 -1.05 -12.92 -21.90
C ALA A 130 -0.88 -12.75 -20.39
N THR A 131 -0.77 -11.50 -19.96
CA THR A 131 -0.87 -11.08 -18.56
C THR A 131 -1.87 -9.95 -18.41
N SER A 132 -2.42 -9.81 -17.21
CA SER A 132 -3.08 -8.59 -16.76
C SER A 132 -2.72 -8.29 -15.32
N TRP A 133 -2.68 -7.01 -14.97
CA TRP A 133 -2.30 -6.58 -13.64
C TRP A 133 -2.93 -5.23 -13.32
N GLY A 134 -3.25 -4.98 -12.05
CA GLY A 134 -3.94 -3.75 -11.67
C GLY A 134 -3.92 -3.42 -10.19
N VAL A 135 -4.05 -2.13 -9.93
CA VAL A 135 -4.30 -1.52 -8.63
C VAL A 135 -5.37 -0.45 -8.77
N SER A 136 -6.12 -0.20 -7.70
CA SER A 136 -7.22 0.75 -7.71
C SER A 136 -7.12 1.74 -6.55
N THR A 137 -8.06 2.67 -6.48
CA THR A 137 -8.23 3.59 -5.35
C THR A 137 -8.47 2.90 -4.01
N ARG A 138 -8.61 1.56 -3.98
CA ARG A 138 -8.53 0.76 -2.75
C ARG A 138 -7.22 1.02 -1.98
N LEU A 139 -6.12 1.33 -2.68
CA LEU A 139 -4.85 1.67 -2.05
C LEU A 139 -4.93 2.92 -1.16
N MET A 140 -5.82 3.87 -1.46
CA MET A 140 -6.09 5.01 -0.56
C MET A 140 -6.70 4.52 0.76
N GLY A 141 -7.64 3.58 0.69
CA GLY A 141 -8.19 2.91 1.87
C GLY A 141 -7.12 2.16 2.67
N ALA A 142 -6.24 1.43 1.98
CA ALA A 142 -5.11 0.73 2.61
C ALA A 142 -4.20 1.70 3.37
N LEU A 143 -3.83 2.82 2.75
CA LEU A 143 -3.00 3.86 3.36
C LEU A 143 -3.63 4.43 4.63
N ILE A 144 -4.91 4.81 4.56
CA ILE A 144 -5.67 5.38 5.67
C ILE A 144 -5.77 4.36 6.81
N MET A 145 -6.17 3.14 6.50
CA MET A 145 -6.43 2.09 7.49
C MET A 145 -5.16 1.51 8.11
N THR A 146 -4.01 1.72 7.49
CA THR A 146 -2.71 1.29 8.05
C THR A 146 -2.11 2.34 8.97
N HIS A 147 -2.20 3.63 8.65
CA HIS A 147 -1.40 4.67 9.30
C HIS A 147 -2.19 5.70 10.09
N SER A 148 -3.44 5.99 9.69
CA SER A 148 -4.20 7.10 10.29
C SER A 148 -4.62 6.82 11.72
N ASP A 149 -4.85 7.89 12.47
CA ASP A 149 -5.27 7.87 13.87
C ASP A 149 -6.52 8.75 14.10
N ASP A 150 -6.92 8.93 15.35
CA ASP A 150 -8.11 9.72 15.72
C ASP A 150 -7.96 11.23 15.42
N ASN A 151 -6.73 11.72 15.18
CA ASN A 151 -6.48 13.11 14.81
C ASN A 151 -6.56 13.34 13.29
N GLY A 152 -6.62 12.28 12.49
CA GLY A 152 -6.75 12.36 11.04
C GLY A 152 -5.75 11.50 10.28
N LEU A 153 -5.42 11.91 9.06
CA LEU A 153 -4.47 11.21 8.21
C LEU A 153 -3.05 11.26 8.79
N VAL A 154 -2.30 10.18 8.57
CA VAL A 154 -0.84 10.14 8.74
C VAL A 154 -0.28 9.72 7.39
N LEU A 155 0.27 10.69 6.65
CA LEU A 155 0.76 10.45 5.30
C LEU A 155 2.27 10.22 5.28
N PRO A 156 2.72 9.16 4.60
CA PRO A 156 4.15 9.01 4.30
C PRO A 156 4.64 10.20 3.48
N PRO A 157 5.78 10.81 3.81
CA PRO A 157 6.33 11.93 3.06
C PRO A 157 6.44 11.71 1.55
N ALA A 158 6.76 10.48 1.11
CA ALA A 158 6.85 10.13 -0.30
C ALA A 158 5.54 10.31 -1.09
N LEU A 159 4.37 10.31 -0.42
CA LEU A 159 3.05 10.48 -1.03
C LEU A 159 2.33 11.77 -0.60
N ALA A 160 2.83 12.47 0.40
CA ALA A 160 2.18 13.66 0.92
C ALA A 160 2.16 14.80 -0.11
N PRO A 161 0.98 15.31 -0.53
CA PRO A 161 0.89 16.45 -1.45
C PRO A 161 1.54 17.72 -0.88
N ILE A 162 1.49 17.85 0.45
CA ILE A 162 2.17 18.88 1.23
C ILE A 162 3.02 18.15 2.25
N GLN A 163 4.35 18.23 2.10
CA GLN A 163 5.28 17.59 3.03
C GLN A 163 5.55 18.45 4.24
N VAL A 164 5.59 19.77 4.04
CA VAL A 164 5.86 20.75 5.08
C VAL A 164 4.85 21.90 5.00
N VAL A 165 4.25 22.25 6.11
CA VAL A 165 3.49 23.50 6.24
C VAL A 165 4.23 24.45 7.14
N ILE A 166 4.36 25.72 6.72
CA ILE A 166 4.95 26.80 7.52
C ILE A 166 3.83 27.73 7.99
N ILE A 167 3.76 27.99 9.29
CA ILE A 167 2.72 28.83 9.91
C ILE A 167 3.39 29.91 10.75
N PRO A 168 3.22 31.20 10.39
CA PRO A 168 3.78 32.30 11.18
C PRO A 168 2.88 32.60 12.37
N ILE A 169 3.50 32.94 13.50
CA ILE A 169 2.83 33.45 14.72
C ILE A 169 3.51 34.70 15.20
N GLY A 170 2.84 35.83 15.05
CA GLY A 170 3.36 37.13 15.48
C GLY A 170 2.30 38.21 15.52
N LYS A 171 2.67 39.38 16.05
CA LYS A 171 1.84 40.60 15.98
C LYS A 171 1.91 41.18 14.55
N PRO A 172 0.94 42.00 14.12
CA PRO A 172 0.95 42.60 12.79
C PRO A 172 2.27 43.30 12.42
N ALA A 173 2.90 43.97 13.35
CA ALA A 173 4.20 44.68 13.13
C ALA A 173 5.39 43.71 12.91
N GLN A 174 5.26 42.44 13.25
CA GLN A 174 6.32 41.42 13.12
C GLN A 174 6.13 40.56 11.85
N MET A 175 4.96 40.67 11.19
CA MET A 175 4.60 39.77 10.07
C MET A 175 5.53 39.96 8.88
N GLU A 176 5.97 41.16 8.56
CA GLU A 176 6.88 41.41 7.43
C GLU A 176 8.17 40.59 7.55
N GLN A 177 8.76 40.56 8.76
CA GLN A 177 9.98 39.79 9.04
C GLN A 177 9.72 38.29 8.98
N LEU A 178 8.57 37.83 9.54
CA LEU A 178 8.18 36.42 9.51
C LEU A 178 7.90 35.94 8.07
N ASP A 179 7.19 36.75 7.26
CA ASP A 179 6.90 36.47 5.86
C ASP A 179 8.18 36.35 5.03
N ALA A 180 9.14 37.25 5.24
CA ALA A 180 10.44 37.22 4.57
C ALA A 180 11.18 35.92 4.89
N LYS A 181 11.28 35.55 6.18
CA LYS A 181 12.00 34.34 6.62
C LYS A 181 11.26 33.04 6.19
N ALA A 182 9.94 33.02 6.30
CA ALA A 182 9.14 31.91 5.84
C ALA A 182 9.30 31.67 4.33
N THR A 183 9.32 32.76 3.55
CA THR A 183 9.51 32.69 2.09
C THR A 183 10.89 32.17 1.72
N GLU A 184 11.92 32.59 2.43
CA GLU A 184 13.30 32.10 2.28
C GLU A 184 13.35 30.59 2.51
N ILE A 185 12.88 30.10 3.67
CA ILE A 185 12.86 28.68 4.03
C ILE A 185 12.04 27.90 3.00
N MET A 186 10.84 28.38 2.64
CA MET A 186 10.00 27.73 1.64
C MET A 186 10.70 27.56 0.30
N ASN A 187 11.36 28.61 -0.20
CA ASN A 187 12.03 28.57 -1.50
C ASN A 187 13.23 27.61 -1.47
N ASN A 188 14.01 27.62 -0.39
CA ASN A 188 15.14 26.71 -0.20
C ASN A 188 14.67 25.25 -0.16
N LEU A 189 13.64 24.93 0.61
CA LEU A 189 13.07 23.58 0.67
C LEU A 189 12.51 23.15 -0.69
N LYS A 190 11.81 24.01 -1.42
CA LYS A 190 11.34 23.73 -2.78
C LYS A 190 12.49 23.44 -3.74
N ALA A 191 13.58 24.17 -3.64
CA ALA A 191 14.79 23.92 -4.45
C ALA A 191 15.43 22.55 -4.14
N MET A 192 15.21 22.01 -2.92
CA MET A 192 15.61 20.65 -2.52
C MET A 192 14.56 19.57 -2.87
N GLY A 193 13.51 19.93 -3.63
CA GLY A 193 12.45 19.01 -4.05
C GLY A 193 11.37 18.72 -3.00
N VAL A 194 11.29 19.50 -1.92
CA VAL A 194 10.26 19.36 -0.88
C VAL A 194 9.02 20.18 -1.24
N SER A 195 7.84 19.57 -1.14
CA SER A 195 6.56 20.27 -1.33
C SER A 195 6.19 21.04 -0.05
N VAL A 196 6.16 22.37 -0.15
CA VAL A 196 5.94 23.25 0.99
C VAL A 196 4.74 24.17 0.75
N LYS A 197 3.91 24.28 1.76
CA LYS A 197 2.85 25.30 1.84
C LYS A 197 3.21 26.32 2.92
N TYR A 198 3.16 27.59 2.57
CA TYR A 198 3.17 28.69 3.53
C TYR A 198 1.74 29.18 3.77
N ASP A 199 1.26 29.13 5.02
CA ASP A 199 -0.08 29.54 5.41
C ASP A 199 -0.03 30.74 6.35
N ASN A 200 0.01 31.93 5.77
CA ASN A 200 -0.07 33.23 6.44
C ASN A 200 -1.46 33.85 6.45
N ALA A 201 -2.52 33.08 6.08
CA ALA A 201 -3.89 33.60 6.10
C ALA A 201 -4.25 34.11 7.50
N ASP A 202 -4.80 35.32 7.57
CA ASP A 202 -5.14 36.02 8.82
C ASP A 202 -6.54 35.71 9.34
N ASN A 203 -7.39 35.09 8.50
CA ASN A 203 -8.78 34.77 8.81
C ASN A 203 -8.95 33.49 9.66
N LYS A 204 -7.85 32.79 9.99
CA LYS A 204 -7.85 31.57 10.82
C LYS A 204 -6.83 31.69 11.94
N ARG A 205 -7.25 31.28 13.15
CA ARG A 205 -6.33 31.23 14.30
C ARG A 205 -5.31 30.09 14.16
N PRO A 206 -4.10 30.22 14.73
CA PRO A 206 -3.07 29.19 14.65
C PRO A 206 -3.56 27.80 15.07
N GLY A 207 -4.29 27.67 16.18
CA GLY A 207 -4.81 26.38 16.64
C GLY A 207 -5.74 25.70 15.64
N PHE A 208 -6.56 26.46 14.90
CA PHE A 208 -7.38 25.93 13.82
C PHE A 208 -6.50 25.39 12.68
N LYS A 209 -5.48 26.15 12.26
CA LYS A 209 -4.55 25.71 11.22
C LYS A 209 -3.81 24.43 11.63
N PHE A 210 -3.39 24.32 12.89
CA PHE A 210 -2.73 23.13 13.41
C PHE A 210 -3.61 21.90 13.26
N ALA A 211 -4.84 21.97 13.75
CA ALA A 211 -5.80 20.88 13.64
C ALA A 211 -6.14 20.53 12.18
N ASP A 212 -6.30 21.54 11.30
CA ASP A 212 -6.59 21.33 9.88
C ASP A 212 -5.46 20.58 9.15
N TYR A 213 -4.20 20.90 9.45
CA TYR A 213 -3.06 20.22 8.84
C TYR A 213 -2.74 18.88 9.49
N GLU A 214 -3.06 18.68 10.77
CA GLU A 214 -3.04 17.35 11.40
C GLU A 214 -4.09 16.43 10.78
N LEU A 215 -5.32 16.92 10.60
CA LEU A 215 -6.39 16.18 9.92
C LEU A 215 -5.98 15.77 8.48
N LYS A 216 -5.30 16.66 7.76
CA LYS A 216 -4.79 16.41 6.40
C LYS A 216 -3.56 15.53 6.34
N GLY A 217 -2.97 15.18 7.48
CA GLY A 217 -1.80 14.31 7.56
C GLY A 217 -0.51 14.92 7.05
N VAL A 218 -0.35 16.23 7.09
CA VAL A 218 0.90 16.90 6.66
C VAL A 218 2.05 16.43 7.55
N PRO A 219 3.11 15.83 6.98
CA PRO A 219 4.17 15.18 7.76
C PRO A 219 4.88 16.11 8.75
N VAL A 220 5.17 17.34 8.33
CA VAL A 220 5.92 18.31 9.16
C VAL A 220 5.23 19.65 9.20
N ARG A 221 5.10 20.22 10.40
CA ARG A 221 4.66 21.57 10.61
C ARG A 221 5.81 22.40 11.21
N LEU A 222 6.16 23.50 10.55
CA LEU A 222 7.05 24.53 11.06
C LEU A 222 6.24 25.71 11.60
N VAL A 223 6.47 26.09 12.84
CA VAL A 223 5.88 27.31 13.42
C VAL A 223 6.98 28.36 13.58
N LEU A 224 6.84 29.44 12.82
CA LEU A 224 7.72 30.59 12.93
C LEU A 224 7.12 31.59 13.94
N GLY A 225 7.46 31.41 15.20
CA GLY A 225 7.16 32.36 16.27
C GLY A 225 8.11 33.54 16.27
N ALA A 226 7.58 34.76 16.40
CA ALA A 226 8.48 35.96 16.42
C ALA A 226 9.51 35.91 17.54
N ARG A 227 9.14 35.42 18.74
CA ARG A 227 10.05 35.28 19.88
C ARG A 227 11.11 34.19 19.66
N ASP A 228 10.72 33.09 19.06
CA ASP A 228 11.63 31.98 18.79
C ASP A 228 12.63 32.39 17.72
N LEU A 229 12.17 33.12 16.70
CA LEU A 229 13.01 33.61 15.62
C LEU A 229 14.06 34.61 16.11
N GLU A 230 13.71 35.47 17.09
CA GLU A 230 14.66 36.35 17.77
C GLU A 230 15.80 35.58 18.48
N GLN A 231 15.52 34.33 18.88
CA GLN A 231 16.49 33.40 19.47
C GLN A 231 17.17 32.48 18.44
N GLY A 232 16.86 32.66 17.16
CA GLY A 232 17.37 31.81 16.10
C GLY A 232 16.74 30.41 16.08
N LEU A 233 15.51 30.24 16.62
CA LEU A 233 14.81 28.98 16.76
C LEU A 233 13.52 28.97 15.94
N VAL A 234 13.07 27.76 15.63
CA VAL A 234 11.75 27.46 15.01
C VAL A 234 11.18 26.19 15.65
N GLU A 235 9.86 26.17 15.92
CA GLU A 235 9.18 24.97 16.39
C GLU A 235 8.93 24.04 15.19
N VAL A 236 9.36 22.78 15.33
CA VAL A 236 9.07 21.68 14.40
C VAL A 236 8.16 20.70 15.08
N MET A 237 7.08 20.30 14.41
CA MET A 237 6.18 19.21 14.85
C MET A 237 6.11 18.16 13.77
N ARG A 238 6.31 16.90 14.14
CA ARG A 238 6.17 15.74 13.26
C ARG A 238 4.82 15.06 13.47
N ARG A 239 4.12 14.72 12.37
CA ARG A 239 2.77 14.18 12.42
C ARG A 239 2.71 12.72 12.92
N ASP A 240 3.73 11.91 12.64
CA ASP A 240 3.75 10.47 12.93
C ASP A 240 3.87 10.13 14.43
N THR A 241 4.46 11.03 15.24
CA THR A 241 4.63 10.88 16.70
C THR A 241 3.93 11.97 17.50
N LEU A 242 3.52 13.07 16.86
CA LEU A 242 2.99 14.30 17.47
C LEU A 242 4.03 15.04 18.36
N GLU A 243 5.28 14.65 18.29
CA GLU A 243 6.36 15.31 19.02
C GLU A 243 6.66 16.70 18.46
N LYS A 244 7.03 17.60 19.36
CA LYS A 244 7.41 18.99 19.06
C LYS A 244 8.77 19.28 19.66
N GLU A 245 9.57 20.01 18.90
CA GLU A 245 10.87 20.47 19.36
C GLU A 245 11.19 21.86 18.79
N ASN A 246 12.05 22.60 19.49
CA ASN A 246 12.62 23.84 18.99
C ASN A 246 14.00 23.54 18.44
N VAL A 247 14.22 23.87 17.18
CA VAL A 247 15.48 23.63 16.47
C VAL A 247 16.04 24.94 15.93
N ALA A 248 17.35 24.97 15.67
CA ALA A 248 17.98 26.14 15.08
C ALA A 248 17.42 26.43 13.68
N VAL A 249 17.16 27.68 13.37
CA VAL A 249 16.77 28.13 12.03
C VAL A 249 17.92 27.93 11.05
N GLU A 250 19.16 28.08 11.51
CA GLU A 250 20.35 27.82 10.70
C GLU A 250 20.41 26.29 10.36
N GLY A 251 20.44 25.99 9.08
CA GLY A 251 20.45 24.57 8.59
C GLY A 251 19.12 23.88 8.66
N ILE A 252 18.01 24.57 8.88
CA ILE A 252 16.66 24.01 9.01
C ILE A 252 16.27 23.18 7.78
N GLU A 253 16.67 23.58 6.59
CA GLU A 253 16.29 22.88 5.37
C GLU A 253 16.89 21.46 5.31
N GLN A 254 18.15 21.31 5.69
CA GLN A 254 18.78 19.99 5.75
C GLN A 254 18.20 19.14 6.89
N TYR A 255 17.92 19.76 8.03
CA TYR A 255 17.23 19.10 9.13
C TYR A 255 15.87 18.55 8.68
N ILE A 256 15.04 19.36 8.01
CA ILE A 256 13.74 18.94 7.49
C ILE A 256 13.86 17.81 6.46
N LYS A 257 14.85 17.88 5.56
CA LYS A 257 15.07 16.82 4.58
C LYS A 257 15.35 15.48 5.26
N ASN A 258 16.22 15.47 6.26
CA ASN A 258 16.54 14.28 7.04
C ASN A 258 15.31 13.78 7.84
N LEU A 259 14.54 14.71 8.43
CA LEU A 259 13.34 14.38 9.20
C LEU A 259 12.27 13.74 8.34
N LEU A 260 12.07 14.19 7.10
CA LEU A 260 11.12 13.57 6.17
C LEU A 260 11.52 12.12 5.84
N ASP A 261 12.80 11.85 5.63
CA ASP A 261 13.30 10.49 5.40
C ASP A 261 13.12 9.61 6.65
N GLU A 262 13.37 10.17 7.84
CA GLU A 262 13.14 9.47 9.12
C GLU A 262 11.65 9.16 9.34
N ILE A 263 10.75 10.11 9.06
CA ILE A 263 9.29 9.89 9.17
C ILE A 263 8.85 8.77 8.23
N GLN A 264 9.33 8.76 6.98
CA GLN A 264 9.01 7.69 6.02
C GLN A 264 9.39 6.32 6.57
N GLN A 265 10.60 6.19 7.11
CA GLN A 265 11.10 4.95 7.70
C GLN A 265 10.34 4.55 8.97
N ASN A 266 10.04 5.52 9.84
CA ASN A 266 9.33 5.28 11.08
C ASN A 266 7.90 4.78 10.85
N ILE A 267 7.16 5.38 9.92
CA ILE A 267 5.81 4.95 9.54
C ILE A 267 5.84 3.51 9.03
N PHE A 268 6.78 3.18 8.13
CA PHE A 268 6.95 1.82 7.61
C PHE A 268 7.28 0.83 8.73
N LYS A 269 8.27 1.18 9.56
CA LYS A 269 8.70 0.31 10.67
C LYS A 269 7.56 0.02 11.64
N LYS A 270 6.81 1.05 12.03
CA LYS A 270 5.66 0.91 12.93
C LYS A 270 4.60 -0.04 12.35
N ALA A 271 4.26 0.11 11.08
CA ALA A 271 3.30 -0.76 10.42
C ALA A 271 3.84 -2.20 10.27
N LYS A 272 5.13 -2.35 9.95
CA LYS A 272 5.79 -3.65 9.83
C LYS A 272 5.85 -4.38 11.16
N ASP A 273 6.26 -3.73 12.22
CA ASP A 273 6.35 -4.33 13.56
C ASP A 273 4.94 -4.76 14.04
N ALA A 274 3.91 -3.94 13.81
CA ALA A 274 2.53 -4.27 14.16
C ALA A 274 1.99 -5.48 13.37
N ARG A 275 2.32 -5.59 12.08
CA ARG A 275 1.98 -6.76 11.25
C ARG A 275 2.74 -8.01 11.73
N ASP A 276 4.05 -7.91 11.89
CA ASP A 276 4.91 -9.06 12.20
C ASP A 276 4.58 -9.66 13.58
N ALA A 277 4.18 -8.83 14.54
CA ALA A 277 3.70 -9.27 15.85
C ALA A 277 2.36 -10.05 15.79
N ARG A 278 1.67 -10.02 14.64
CA ARG A 278 0.37 -10.67 14.42
C ARG A 278 0.42 -11.70 13.29
N ILE A 279 1.60 -12.18 12.94
CA ILE A 279 1.79 -13.36 12.08
C ILE A 279 2.02 -14.56 12.99
N TYR A 280 1.15 -15.56 12.89
CA TYR A 280 1.14 -16.73 13.76
C TYR A 280 1.28 -18.01 12.94
N GLU A 281 2.13 -18.94 13.38
CA GLU A 281 2.04 -20.33 12.94
C GLU A 281 0.97 -21.03 13.77
N CYS A 282 0.09 -21.78 13.11
CA CYS A 282 -0.99 -22.49 13.78
C CYS A 282 -1.33 -23.77 13.01
N ASP A 283 -1.16 -24.90 13.66
CA ASP A 283 -1.42 -26.23 13.09
C ASP A 283 -2.56 -26.96 13.83
N ASN A 284 -3.25 -26.27 14.75
CA ASN A 284 -4.43 -26.78 15.44
C ASN A 284 -5.68 -26.02 15.02
N TYR A 285 -6.66 -26.75 14.47
CA TYR A 285 -7.85 -26.13 13.90
C TYR A 285 -8.77 -25.45 14.94
N GLU A 286 -8.93 -26.04 16.12
CA GLU A 286 -9.76 -25.43 17.17
C GLU A 286 -9.11 -24.14 17.72
N GLU A 287 -7.79 -24.15 17.94
CA GLU A 287 -7.03 -22.95 18.30
C GLU A 287 -7.14 -21.87 17.21
N PHE A 288 -6.99 -22.25 15.95
CA PHE A 288 -7.14 -21.34 14.82
C PHE A 288 -8.51 -20.66 14.78
N LYS A 289 -9.60 -21.44 14.94
CA LYS A 289 -10.99 -20.91 14.95
C LYS A 289 -11.22 -19.85 16.03
N GLU A 290 -10.61 -20.01 17.20
CA GLU A 290 -10.72 -19.02 18.26
C GLU A 290 -9.87 -17.77 17.98
N ARG A 291 -8.61 -17.95 17.64
CA ARG A 291 -7.66 -16.85 17.47
C ARG A 291 -7.93 -15.98 16.26
N VAL A 292 -8.44 -16.55 15.16
CA VAL A 292 -8.71 -15.79 13.91
C VAL A 292 -9.83 -14.75 14.09
N LYS A 293 -10.64 -14.86 15.14
CA LYS A 293 -11.67 -13.89 15.49
C LYS A 293 -11.07 -12.52 15.84
N ASP A 294 -9.90 -12.52 16.48
CA ASP A 294 -9.17 -11.32 16.89
C ASP A 294 -8.30 -10.71 15.77
N GLY A 295 -8.36 -11.31 14.57
CA GLY A 295 -7.56 -10.92 13.42
C GLY A 295 -6.13 -11.42 13.47
N GLY A 296 -5.34 -11.07 12.47
CA GLY A 296 -3.98 -11.52 12.28
C GLY A 296 -3.83 -12.41 11.06
N PHE A 297 -2.59 -12.71 10.72
CA PHE A 297 -2.20 -13.60 9.64
C PHE A 297 -1.77 -14.94 10.22
N PHE A 298 -2.35 -16.04 9.72
CA PHE A 298 -2.08 -17.38 10.19
C PHE A 298 -1.39 -18.19 9.09
N LEU A 299 -0.18 -18.67 9.37
CA LEU A 299 0.56 -19.59 8.54
C LEU A 299 0.21 -21.01 8.97
N CYS A 300 -0.60 -21.70 8.15
CA CYS A 300 -1.13 -23.02 8.44
C CYS A 300 -0.77 -24.00 7.34
N HIS A 301 -0.62 -25.28 7.68
CA HIS A 301 -0.52 -26.34 6.68
C HIS A 301 -1.85 -26.57 5.98
N TRP A 302 -1.80 -26.78 4.65
CA TRP A 302 -2.96 -26.98 3.79
C TRP A 302 -2.73 -28.16 2.84
N ASP A 303 -3.75 -29.00 2.64
CA ASP A 303 -3.69 -30.19 1.79
C ASP A 303 -3.89 -29.92 0.29
N GLY A 304 -4.10 -28.65 -0.10
CA GLY A 304 -4.29 -28.25 -1.50
C GLY A 304 -5.71 -28.42 -2.03
N THR A 305 -6.67 -28.85 -1.20
CA THR A 305 -8.03 -29.12 -1.66
C THR A 305 -8.99 -27.95 -1.47
N ALA A 306 -9.94 -27.82 -2.41
CA ALA A 306 -11.00 -26.82 -2.33
C ALA A 306 -11.96 -27.10 -1.17
N GLU A 307 -12.13 -28.37 -0.78
CA GLU A 307 -13.01 -28.78 0.32
C GLU A 307 -12.54 -28.23 1.66
N THR A 308 -11.24 -28.33 1.96
CA THR A 308 -10.68 -27.80 3.22
C THR A 308 -10.69 -26.29 3.22
N GLU A 309 -10.43 -25.63 2.10
CA GLU A 309 -10.52 -24.19 1.93
C GLU A 309 -11.96 -23.69 2.16
N ALA A 310 -12.95 -24.35 1.57
CA ALA A 310 -14.37 -24.03 1.75
C ALA A 310 -14.81 -24.19 3.21
N LYS A 311 -14.35 -25.25 3.89
CA LYS A 311 -14.64 -25.49 5.30
C LYS A 311 -14.05 -24.42 6.21
N ILE A 312 -12.82 -23.99 6.00
CA ILE A 312 -12.20 -22.89 6.74
C ILE A 312 -13.05 -21.63 6.61
N LYS A 313 -13.47 -21.29 5.39
CA LYS A 313 -14.30 -20.11 5.10
C LYS A 313 -15.68 -20.20 5.76
N GLU A 314 -16.34 -21.34 5.71
CA GLU A 314 -17.65 -21.56 6.33
C GLU A 314 -17.57 -21.40 7.84
N ASP A 315 -16.61 -22.05 8.51
CA ASP A 315 -16.50 -22.08 9.96
C ASP A 315 -15.99 -20.75 10.55
N THR A 316 -15.18 -19.96 9.81
CA THR A 316 -14.43 -18.83 10.39
C THR A 316 -14.59 -17.50 9.68
N GLN A 317 -15.15 -17.49 8.48
CA GLN A 317 -15.15 -16.34 7.55
C GLN A 317 -13.74 -15.88 7.13
N ALA A 318 -12.70 -16.65 7.46
CA ALA A 318 -11.36 -16.43 6.97
C ALA A 318 -11.16 -17.17 5.64
N THR A 319 -10.26 -16.67 4.81
CA THR A 319 -9.92 -17.30 3.52
C THR A 319 -8.42 -17.48 3.41
N ILE A 320 -7.99 -18.43 2.57
CA ILE A 320 -6.59 -18.53 2.15
C ILE A 320 -6.28 -17.29 1.32
N ARG A 321 -5.35 -16.46 1.82
CA ARG A 321 -4.95 -15.23 1.13
C ARG A 321 -3.98 -15.54 -0.01
N CYS A 322 -2.97 -16.35 0.28
CA CYS A 322 -1.99 -16.82 -0.70
C CYS A 322 -1.13 -17.95 -0.13
N VAL A 323 -0.39 -18.61 -1.01
CA VAL A 323 0.84 -19.33 -0.68
C VAL A 323 1.96 -18.29 -0.70
N PRO A 324 2.50 -17.86 0.45
CA PRO A 324 3.43 -16.75 0.53
C PRO A 324 4.81 -17.12 -0.03
N PHE A 325 5.44 -16.15 -0.70
CA PHE A 325 6.83 -16.29 -1.12
C PHE A 325 7.79 -16.12 0.07
N GLY A 326 8.92 -16.84 0.02
CA GLY A 326 9.97 -16.71 1.04
C GLY A 326 9.67 -17.36 2.39
N VAL A 327 8.52 -18.04 2.51
CA VAL A 327 8.23 -18.89 3.67
C VAL A 327 8.76 -20.31 3.39
N GLU A 328 9.51 -20.85 4.33
CA GLU A 328 10.02 -22.22 4.22
C GLU A 328 8.86 -23.21 4.22
N GLN A 329 8.83 -24.07 3.21
CA GLN A 329 7.82 -25.11 3.07
C GLN A 329 8.28 -26.35 3.84
N THR A 330 7.82 -26.49 5.07
CA THR A 330 8.14 -27.65 5.92
C THR A 330 7.10 -28.76 5.72
N PRO A 331 7.49 -30.06 5.87
CA PRO A 331 6.52 -31.15 5.92
C PRO A 331 5.55 -30.98 7.09
N GLY A 332 4.27 -31.31 6.86
CA GLY A 332 3.24 -31.23 7.89
C GLY A 332 1.93 -31.82 7.42
N VAL A 333 0.89 -31.63 8.21
CA VAL A 333 -0.46 -32.09 7.91
C VAL A 333 -1.44 -30.92 7.92
N ASP A 334 -2.40 -30.97 7.04
CA ASP A 334 -3.51 -30.01 7.02
C ASP A 334 -4.28 -30.06 8.35
N MET A 335 -4.50 -28.89 8.95
CA MET A 335 -5.15 -28.80 10.27
C MET A 335 -6.63 -29.20 10.27
N VAL A 336 -7.29 -29.23 9.11
CA VAL A 336 -8.71 -29.57 8.94
C VAL A 336 -8.87 -31.04 8.62
N SER A 337 -8.17 -31.52 7.58
CA SER A 337 -8.34 -32.87 7.04
C SER A 337 -7.40 -33.91 7.66
N GLY A 338 -6.29 -33.46 8.28
CA GLY A 338 -5.24 -34.36 8.74
C GLY A 338 -4.41 -35.02 7.64
N LYS A 339 -4.65 -34.66 6.36
CA LYS A 339 -3.90 -35.17 5.20
C LYS A 339 -2.53 -34.48 5.09
N PRO A 340 -1.57 -35.09 4.35
CA PRO A 340 -0.29 -34.42 4.10
C PRO A 340 -0.46 -33.05 3.49
N SER A 341 0.27 -32.08 4.00
CA SER A 341 0.29 -30.69 3.51
C SER A 341 1.04 -30.58 2.19
N VAL A 342 0.52 -29.79 1.27
CA VAL A 342 1.21 -29.42 0.02
C VAL A 342 1.93 -28.06 0.16
N ALA A 343 1.47 -27.21 1.08
CA ALA A 343 2.09 -25.90 1.35
C ALA A 343 1.62 -25.34 2.70
N ARG A 344 2.46 -24.47 3.30
CA ARG A 344 1.99 -23.51 4.29
C ARG A 344 1.35 -22.34 3.57
N VAL A 345 0.14 -21.99 3.95
CA VAL A 345 -0.63 -20.89 3.37
C VAL A 345 -0.92 -19.81 4.39
N LEU A 346 -1.10 -18.60 3.92
CA LEU A 346 -1.51 -17.47 4.72
C LEU A 346 -3.03 -17.40 4.78
N ILE A 347 -3.61 -17.50 5.96
CA ILE A 347 -5.06 -17.43 6.19
C ILE A 347 -5.38 -16.21 7.04
N ALA A 348 -6.43 -15.48 6.68
CA ALA A 348 -6.92 -14.33 7.44
C ALA A 348 -8.37 -14.00 7.12
N ARG A 349 -9.05 -13.32 8.04
CA ARG A 349 -10.26 -12.57 7.73
C ARG A 349 -9.91 -11.37 6.87
N SER A 350 -10.78 -10.99 5.95
CA SER A 350 -10.52 -9.90 5.00
C SER A 350 -11.73 -8.98 4.83
N TYR A 351 -11.47 -7.81 4.24
CA TYR A 351 -12.48 -6.84 3.82
C TYR A 351 -13.17 -7.23 2.52
#